data_0f13410543028636991564f3f2928d23
#
_entry.id   0f13410543028636991564f3f2928d23
#
_cell.length_a   1.000
_cell.length_b   1.000
_cell.length_c   1.000
_cell.angle_alpha   90.00
_cell.angle_beta   90.00
_cell.angle_gamma   90.00
#
_symmetry.space_group_name_H-M   'P 1'
#
loop_
_entity.id
_entity.type
_entity.pdbx_description
1 polymer ?
#
loop_
_entity_poly.entity_id
_entity_poly.type
_entity_poly.pdbx_seq_one_letter_code
_entity_poly.pdbx_strand_id
1 'polypeptide(L)'
;MKSSENAKESRGETIQSSAAAKESRGETVKERIAAALVEFRRLFEAFERAGFKLYAVGGCVRDWVLGSVPKDIDFTTDALPSETKAILAANQYPVIPVGEVFGTIATNIDKKTYEITTFRVKESYTRGSRHPVVCYGRDLALDLERRDLTINAMAASISGEIVDPFDGLGDLERRVLRVPRSSYERSVDIFSDDPLRILRLARFK
;
A
#
# COMPACT_ATOMS: atom_id res chain seq x y z
N MET A 1 9.60 -60.92 -45.68
CA MET A 1 10.06 -59.88 -46.61
C MET A 1 9.77 -58.54 -45.97
N LYS A 2 10.82 -57.88 -45.54
CA LYS A 2 11.13 -56.46 -45.73
C LYS A 2 10.06 -55.48 -45.19
N SER A 3 10.24 -54.55 -44.42
CA SER A 3 11.37 -53.70 -44.00
C SER A 3 10.79 -52.51 -43.30
N SER A 4 11.38 -52.13 -42.27
CA SER A 4 12.10 -50.90 -41.93
C SER A 4 11.22 -49.72 -41.55
N GLU A 5 11.43 -49.34 -40.32
CA GLU A 5 12.08 -48.08 -39.91
C GLU A 5 11.38 -46.80 -40.35
N ASN A 6 10.82 -46.07 -39.39
CA ASN A 6 11.36 -44.75 -39.10
C ASN A 6 10.85 -44.21 -37.77
N ALA A 7 11.75 -44.23 -36.84
CA ALA A 7 11.68 -43.35 -35.68
C ALA A 7 11.97 -41.93 -36.16
N LYS A 8 11.13 -40.97 -35.89
CA LYS A 8 11.45 -39.57 -35.90
C LYS A 8 11.06 -38.92 -34.56
N GLU A 9 12.12 -38.61 -33.87
CA GLU A 9 12.19 -37.67 -32.79
C GLU A 9 11.34 -36.43 -33.05
N SER A 10 10.44 -36.13 -32.15
CA SER A 10 9.98 -34.75 -31.91
C SER A 10 10.51 -34.33 -30.57
N ARG A 11 11.65 -33.63 -30.63
CA ARG A 11 12.24 -32.92 -29.51
C ARG A 11 11.22 -31.96 -28.95
N GLY A 12 11.02 -32.09 -27.65
CA GLY A 12 10.25 -31.17 -26.87
C GLY A 12 10.84 -29.78 -26.93
N GLU A 13 10.05 -28.82 -27.34
CA GLU A 13 10.29 -27.42 -27.05
C GLU A 13 9.97 -27.20 -25.57
N THR A 14 11.02 -27.22 -24.78
CA THR A 14 11.02 -26.71 -23.42
C THR A 14 10.75 -25.22 -23.51
N ILE A 15 9.53 -24.83 -23.18
CA ILE A 15 9.16 -23.44 -23.04
C ILE A 15 9.99 -22.84 -21.91
N GLN A 16 10.97 -22.04 -22.29
CA GLN A 16 11.71 -21.18 -21.41
C GLN A 16 10.79 -20.09 -20.89
N SER A 17 10.15 -20.34 -19.74
CA SER A 17 9.56 -19.30 -18.89
C SER A 17 10.42 -19.13 -17.65
N SER A 18 11.64 -18.66 -17.84
CA SER A 18 12.50 -18.27 -16.73
C SER A 18 13.29 -17.01 -17.09
N ALA A 19 12.58 -15.91 -17.20
CA ALA A 19 13.23 -14.61 -17.43
C ALA A 19 12.55 -13.51 -16.60
N ALA A 20 12.35 -13.73 -15.28
CA ALA A 20 11.91 -12.67 -14.38
C ALA A 20 12.37 -12.83 -12.92
N ALA A 21 13.42 -13.56 -12.68
CA ALA A 21 14.05 -13.61 -11.36
C ALA A 21 15.57 -13.44 -11.52
N LYS A 22 16.01 -12.35 -12.14
CA LYS A 22 17.34 -11.83 -11.85
C LYS A 22 17.24 -11.09 -10.53
N GLU A 23 17.44 -11.81 -9.43
CA GLU A 23 17.88 -11.21 -8.19
C GLU A 23 19.14 -10.38 -8.50
N SER A 24 19.01 -9.07 -8.50
CA SER A 24 20.15 -8.17 -8.44
C SER A 24 20.76 -8.35 -7.05
N ARG A 25 21.85 -9.11 -6.96
CA ARG A 25 22.62 -9.26 -5.74
C ARG A 25 23.04 -7.88 -5.25
N GLY A 26 22.39 -7.38 -4.20
CA GLY A 26 22.81 -6.20 -3.47
C GLY A 26 21.78 -5.09 -3.24
N GLU A 27 20.62 -5.10 -3.90
CA GLU A 27 19.62 -4.05 -3.67
C GLU A 27 18.92 -4.22 -2.32
N THR A 28 19.00 -3.21 -1.47
CA THR A 28 18.29 -3.20 -0.19
C THR A 28 16.80 -2.91 -0.40
N VAL A 29 15.95 -3.30 0.56
CA VAL A 29 14.51 -2.96 0.57
C VAL A 29 14.31 -1.44 0.43
N LYS A 30 15.15 -0.64 1.11
CA LYS A 30 15.12 0.83 1.03
C LYS A 30 15.33 1.33 -0.40
N GLU A 31 16.36 0.84 -1.08
CA GLU A 31 16.67 1.23 -2.47
C GLU A 31 15.57 0.82 -3.44
N ARG A 32 15.00 -0.36 -3.27
CA ARG A 32 13.87 -0.86 -4.06
C ARG A 32 12.63 0.05 -3.93
N ILE A 33 12.28 0.44 -2.71
CA ILE A 33 11.16 1.35 -2.46
C ILE A 33 11.44 2.73 -3.05
N ALA A 34 12.64 3.27 -2.83
CA ALA A 34 13.03 4.57 -3.39
C ALA A 34 12.97 4.58 -4.91
N ALA A 35 13.44 3.51 -5.57
CA ALA A 35 13.35 3.35 -7.01
C ALA A 35 11.89 3.28 -7.50
N ALA A 36 11.03 2.53 -6.79
CA ALA A 36 9.61 2.43 -7.13
C ALA A 36 8.86 3.77 -6.94
N LEU A 37 9.31 4.61 -6.02
CA LEU A 37 8.68 5.90 -5.75
C LEU A 37 9.25 7.06 -6.58
N VAL A 38 10.26 6.84 -7.41
CA VAL A 38 10.94 7.91 -8.18
C VAL A 38 9.96 8.65 -9.13
N GLU A 39 8.99 7.95 -9.71
CA GLU A 39 7.97 8.53 -10.58
C GLU A 39 7.06 9.54 -9.85
N PHE A 40 6.92 9.40 -8.53
CA PHE A 40 6.10 10.28 -7.69
C PHE A 40 6.91 11.43 -7.06
N ARG A 41 8.20 11.60 -7.39
CA ARG A 41 9.06 12.63 -6.80
C ARG A 41 8.42 14.02 -6.81
N ARG A 42 7.86 14.44 -7.94
CA ARG A 42 7.21 15.75 -8.07
C ARG A 42 5.99 15.90 -7.15
N LEU A 43 5.25 14.80 -6.92
CA LEU A 43 4.13 14.78 -6.00
C LEU A 43 4.61 14.94 -4.55
N PHE A 44 5.60 14.19 -4.13
CA PHE A 44 6.19 14.33 -2.79
C PHE A 44 6.73 15.74 -2.54
N GLU A 45 7.49 16.29 -3.48
CA GLU A 45 8.01 17.66 -3.40
C GLU A 45 6.90 18.72 -3.34
N ALA A 46 5.74 18.49 -3.99
CA ALA A 46 4.61 19.41 -3.93
C ALA A 46 4.02 19.48 -2.52
N PHE A 47 3.88 18.35 -1.83
CA PHE A 47 3.41 18.28 -0.45
C PHE A 47 4.45 18.89 0.51
N GLU A 48 5.73 18.56 0.35
CA GLU A 48 6.82 19.09 1.18
C GLU A 48 6.92 20.61 1.08
N ARG A 49 6.88 21.18 -0.13
CA ARG A 49 6.86 22.65 -0.34
C ARG A 49 5.66 23.33 0.31
N ALA A 50 4.55 22.63 0.42
CA ALA A 50 3.35 23.12 1.10
C ALA A 50 3.39 22.91 2.63
N GLY A 51 4.46 22.30 3.15
CA GLY A 51 4.67 22.04 4.58
C GLY A 51 3.99 20.80 5.10
N PHE A 52 3.57 19.87 4.21
CA PHE A 52 2.90 18.64 4.56
C PHE A 52 3.74 17.40 4.24
N LYS A 53 3.49 16.33 4.97
CA LYS A 53 4.12 15.02 4.77
C LYS A 53 3.28 14.18 3.81
N LEU A 54 3.96 13.39 2.98
CA LEU A 54 3.34 12.38 2.13
C LEU A 54 4.09 11.06 2.29
N TYR A 55 3.36 9.96 2.35
CA TYR A 55 3.92 8.60 2.44
C TYR A 55 3.15 7.67 1.51
N ALA A 56 3.85 6.73 0.88
CA ALA A 56 3.20 5.53 0.35
C ALA A 56 2.83 4.62 1.53
N VAL A 57 1.69 3.89 1.46
CA VAL A 57 1.17 3.23 2.65
C VAL A 57 0.45 1.92 2.35
N GLY A 58 0.55 0.98 3.27
CA GLY A 58 -0.28 -0.23 3.22
C GLY A 58 0.27 -1.34 2.35
N GLY A 59 -0.58 -1.91 1.49
CA GLY A 59 -0.25 -3.07 0.68
C GLY A 59 0.95 -2.90 -0.23
N CYS A 60 1.15 -1.71 -0.79
CA CYS A 60 2.29 -1.45 -1.67
C CYS A 60 3.63 -1.54 -0.92
N VAL A 61 3.70 -1.05 0.32
CA VAL A 61 4.91 -1.14 1.15
C VAL A 61 5.24 -2.59 1.45
N ARG A 62 4.24 -3.38 1.88
CA ARG A 62 4.37 -4.82 2.08
C ARG A 62 4.88 -5.54 0.83
N ASP A 63 4.29 -5.25 -0.31
CA ASP A 63 4.63 -5.92 -1.57
C ASP A 63 6.06 -5.59 -1.99
N TRP A 64 6.52 -4.36 -1.84
CA TRP A 64 7.93 -3.99 -2.08
C TRP A 64 8.89 -4.67 -1.10
N VAL A 65 8.53 -4.79 0.17
CA VAL A 65 9.34 -5.55 1.16
C VAL A 65 9.51 -6.99 0.70
N LEU A 66 8.44 -7.62 0.20
CA LEU A 66 8.45 -8.99 -0.34
C LEU A 66 9.09 -9.11 -1.74
N GLY A 67 9.58 -8.02 -2.33
CA GLY A 67 10.17 -8.03 -3.67
C GLY A 67 9.15 -8.16 -4.80
N SER A 68 7.88 -7.90 -4.52
CA SER A 68 6.78 -7.97 -5.48
C SER A 68 6.42 -6.58 -6.01
N VAL A 69 5.87 -6.53 -7.22
CA VAL A 69 5.32 -5.30 -7.79
C VAL A 69 3.89 -5.12 -7.25
N PRO A 70 3.58 -4.03 -6.53
CA PRO A 70 2.24 -3.79 -6.02
C PRO A 70 1.26 -3.54 -7.18
N LYS A 71 0.02 -3.99 -6.99
CA LYS A 71 -1.06 -3.74 -7.94
C LYS A 71 -1.52 -2.29 -7.89
N ASP A 72 -1.68 -1.76 -6.68
CA ASP A 72 -2.16 -0.42 -6.40
C ASP A 72 -1.18 0.25 -5.42
N ILE A 73 -0.99 1.56 -5.56
CA ILE A 73 -0.16 2.37 -4.66
C ILE A 73 -1.06 3.44 -4.05
N ASP A 74 -1.20 3.39 -2.73
CA ASP A 74 -1.96 4.35 -1.95
C ASP A 74 -1.01 5.28 -1.20
N PHE A 75 -1.43 6.54 -1.07
CA PHE A 75 -0.70 7.53 -0.30
C PHE A 75 -1.49 7.99 0.91
N THR A 76 -0.77 8.44 1.95
CA THR A 76 -1.36 9.06 3.12
C THR A 76 -0.60 10.33 3.50
N THR A 77 -1.31 11.35 4.03
CA THR A 77 -0.78 12.68 4.29
C THR A 77 -1.38 13.30 5.55
N ASP A 78 -0.67 14.24 6.17
CA ASP A 78 -1.21 15.09 7.25
C ASP A 78 -1.97 16.33 6.72
N ALA A 79 -2.01 16.55 5.39
CA ALA A 79 -2.86 17.57 4.78
C ALA A 79 -4.34 17.16 4.85
N LEU A 80 -5.22 18.13 5.17
CA LEU A 80 -6.67 17.94 5.08
C LEU A 80 -7.11 17.80 3.62
N PRO A 81 -8.31 17.24 3.33
CA PRO A 81 -8.79 17.09 1.96
C PRO A 81 -8.81 18.40 1.16
N SER A 82 -9.16 19.51 1.79
CA SER A 82 -9.12 20.85 1.17
C SER A 82 -7.70 21.31 0.84
N GLU A 83 -6.73 21.03 1.73
CA GLU A 83 -5.32 21.33 1.53
C GLU A 83 -4.73 20.45 0.42
N THR A 84 -5.04 19.13 0.43
CA THR A 84 -4.65 18.19 -0.63
C THR A 84 -5.15 18.65 -2.00
N LYS A 85 -6.42 19.08 -2.12
CA LYS A 85 -6.96 19.63 -3.36
C LYS A 85 -6.20 20.87 -3.82
N ALA A 86 -5.90 21.79 -2.91
CA ALA A 86 -5.15 23.00 -3.23
C ALA A 86 -3.72 22.69 -3.71
N ILE A 87 -3.02 21.76 -3.06
CA ILE A 87 -1.67 21.32 -3.44
C ILE A 87 -1.69 20.71 -4.84
N LEU A 88 -2.63 19.78 -5.10
CA LEU A 88 -2.75 19.12 -6.40
C LEU A 88 -3.04 20.16 -7.51
N ALA A 89 -4.00 21.04 -7.30
CA ALA A 89 -4.38 22.07 -8.29
C ALA A 89 -3.21 23.03 -8.57
N ALA A 90 -2.51 23.51 -7.55
CA ALA A 90 -1.36 24.41 -7.70
C ALA A 90 -0.20 23.78 -8.47
N ASN A 91 -0.07 22.45 -8.46
CA ASN A 91 0.97 21.70 -9.15
C ASN A 91 0.47 21.02 -10.45
N GLN A 92 -0.71 21.43 -10.95
CA GLN A 92 -1.31 20.98 -12.23
C GLN A 92 -1.65 19.47 -12.25
N TYR A 93 -1.90 18.88 -11.09
CA TYR A 93 -2.46 17.54 -10.99
C TYR A 93 -3.99 17.60 -11.06
N PRO A 94 -4.64 16.66 -11.78
CA PRO A 94 -6.09 16.51 -11.74
C PRO A 94 -6.58 16.27 -10.32
N VAL A 95 -7.67 16.93 -9.92
CA VAL A 95 -8.30 16.76 -8.61
C VAL A 95 -9.59 15.97 -8.77
N ILE A 96 -9.63 14.77 -8.20
CA ILE A 96 -10.77 13.86 -8.27
C ILE A 96 -11.28 13.64 -6.83
N PRO A 97 -12.40 14.25 -6.41
CA PRO A 97 -12.88 14.20 -5.01
C PRO A 97 -13.63 12.89 -4.69
N VAL A 98 -13.12 11.76 -5.15
CA VAL A 98 -13.69 10.43 -4.86
C VAL A 98 -13.36 10.07 -3.42
N GLY A 99 -14.39 9.96 -2.56
CA GLY A 99 -14.20 9.62 -1.17
C GLY A 99 -13.78 10.78 -0.27
N GLU A 100 -13.96 12.03 -0.68
CA GLU A 100 -13.63 13.24 0.11
C GLU A 100 -14.28 13.23 1.49
N VAL A 101 -15.51 12.75 1.61
CA VAL A 101 -16.20 12.60 2.91
C VAL A 101 -15.47 11.63 3.86
N PHE A 102 -14.59 10.80 3.33
CA PHE A 102 -13.73 9.88 4.08
C PHE A 102 -12.28 10.34 4.13
N GLY A 103 -11.99 11.56 3.66
CA GLY A 103 -10.65 12.13 3.66
C GLY A 103 -9.77 11.71 2.49
N THR A 104 -10.32 11.10 1.44
CA THR A 104 -9.56 10.64 0.28
C THR A 104 -9.79 11.56 -0.91
N ILE A 105 -8.71 12.04 -1.51
CA ILE A 105 -8.67 12.75 -2.79
C ILE A 105 -7.84 11.92 -3.74
N ALA A 106 -8.36 11.68 -4.94
CA ALA A 106 -7.61 10.98 -5.96
C ALA A 106 -7.01 11.95 -7.00
N THR A 107 -5.94 11.51 -7.64
CA THR A 107 -5.29 12.21 -8.76
C THR A 107 -4.89 11.21 -9.84
N ASN A 108 -4.65 11.71 -11.06
CA ASN A 108 -4.13 10.91 -12.15
C ASN A 108 -2.69 11.28 -12.45
N ILE A 109 -1.83 10.26 -12.51
CA ILE A 109 -0.44 10.37 -12.97
C ILE A 109 -0.25 9.27 -14.01
N ASP A 110 0.22 9.62 -15.21
CA ASP A 110 0.47 8.69 -16.32
C ASP A 110 -0.71 7.75 -16.62
N LYS A 111 -1.93 8.30 -16.64
CA LYS A 111 -3.20 7.59 -16.92
C LYS A 111 -3.62 6.57 -15.83
N LYS A 112 -2.96 6.56 -14.70
CA LYS A 112 -3.34 5.77 -13.53
C LYS A 112 -3.89 6.68 -12.45
N THR A 113 -4.88 6.19 -11.71
CA THR A 113 -5.48 6.90 -10.58
C THR A 113 -4.80 6.47 -9.30
N TYR A 114 -4.44 7.45 -8.47
CA TYR A 114 -3.82 7.25 -7.16
C TYR A 114 -4.64 7.96 -6.10
N GLU A 115 -4.81 7.30 -4.95
CA GLU A 115 -5.55 7.83 -3.82
C GLU A 115 -4.60 8.43 -2.79
N ILE A 116 -4.96 9.61 -2.29
CA ILE A 116 -4.25 10.32 -1.23
C ILE A 116 -5.23 10.53 -0.09
N THR A 117 -5.00 9.87 1.02
CA THR A 117 -5.90 9.90 2.18
C THR A 117 -5.27 10.71 3.32
N THR A 118 -6.04 11.64 3.87
CA THR A 118 -5.65 12.36 5.09
C THR A 118 -5.51 11.40 6.27
N PHE A 119 -4.50 11.58 7.14
CA PHE A 119 -4.33 10.77 8.36
C PHE A 119 -5.61 10.79 9.19
N ARG A 120 -6.09 9.62 9.52
CA ARG A 120 -7.28 9.42 10.35
C ARG A 120 -6.85 8.92 11.72
N VAL A 121 -7.27 9.60 12.78
CA VAL A 121 -6.94 9.21 14.16
C VAL A 121 -8.06 8.44 14.83
N LYS A 122 -9.29 8.59 14.35
CA LYS A 122 -10.46 7.88 14.85
C LYS A 122 -11.46 7.67 13.74
N GLU A 123 -12.00 6.48 13.67
CA GLU A 123 -13.19 6.15 12.87
C GLU A 123 -14.27 5.67 13.83
N SER A 124 -15.46 6.23 13.77
CA SER A 124 -16.60 5.72 14.49
C SER A 124 -17.70 5.34 13.51
N TYR A 125 -18.17 4.10 13.61
CA TYR A 125 -19.26 3.60 12.79
C TYR A 125 -20.56 3.74 13.54
N THR A 126 -21.53 4.46 12.95
CA THR A 126 -22.89 4.45 13.47
C THR A 126 -23.52 3.10 13.13
N ARG A 127 -24.17 2.45 14.11
CA ARG A 127 -24.79 1.13 13.94
C ARG A 127 -25.73 1.16 12.71
N GLY A 128 -25.45 0.30 11.72
CA GLY A 128 -26.20 0.22 10.47
C GLY A 128 -25.72 1.16 9.35
N SER A 129 -24.71 2.00 9.58
CA SER A 129 -24.11 2.84 8.55
C SER A 129 -22.76 2.23 8.09
N ARG A 130 -22.55 2.19 6.77
CA ARG A 130 -21.23 1.85 6.17
C ARG A 130 -20.32 3.08 6.06
N HIS A 131 -20.77 4.24 6.50
CA HIS A 131 -20.04 5.49 6.41
C HIS A 131 -19.54 5.88 7.81
N PRO A 132 -18.23 5.74 8.07
CA PRO A 132 -17.65 6.17 9.33
C PRO A 132 -17.66 7.69 9.44
N VAL A 133 -17.85 8.21 10.64
CA VAL A 133 -17.44 9.56 10.98
C VAL A 133 -15.93 9.53 11.19
N VAL A 134 -15.21 10.31 10.38
CA VAL A 134 -13.75 10.32 10.36
C VAL A 134 -13.25 11.55 11.13
N CYS A 135 -12.33 11.32 12.08
CA CYS A 135 -11.56 12.40 12.71
C CYS A 135 -10.16 12.41 12.11
N TYR A 136 -9.77 13.55 11.56
CA TYR A 136 -8.44 13.76 11.00
C TYR A 136 -7.43 14.11 12.09
N GLY A 137 -6.16 13.79 11.87
CA GLY A 137 -5.04 14.12 12.75
C GLY A 137 -3.76 14.31 11.96
N ARG A 138 -2.65 14.60 12.69
CA ARG A 138 -1.33 14.80 12.10
C ARG A 138 -0.32 13.74 12.52
N ASP A 139 -0.78 12.70 13.22
CA ASP A 139 0.05 11.60 13.70
C ASP A 139 -0.09 10.38 12.79
N LEU A 140 0.99 10.05 12.09
CA LEU A 140 1.06 8.90 11.20
C LEU A 140 0.88 7.57 11.97
N ALA A 141 1.42 7.47 13.20
CA ALA A 141 1.31 6.25 13.97
C ALA A 141 -0.15 5.91 14.31
N LEU A 142 -0.98 6.92 14.60
CA LEU A 142 -2.42 6.75 14.81
C LEU A 142 -3.15 6.36 13.52
N ASP A 143 -2.75 6.88 12.34
CA ASP A 143 -3.29 6.43 11.06
C ASP A 143 -2.94 4.95 10.78
N LEU A 144 -1.74 4.54 11.13
CA LEU A 144 -1.30 3.15 10.96
C LEU A 144 -1.97 2.21 11.97
N GLU A 145 -2.20 2.65 13.24
CA GLU A 145 -2.84 1.85 14.30
C GLU A 145 -4.27 1.39 13.95
N ARG A 146 -5.02 2.20 13.20
CA ARG A 146 -6.41 1.86 12.81
C ARG A 146 -6.51 0.86 11.66
N ARG A 147 -5.40 0.49 11.02
CA ARG A 147 -5.39 -0.45 9.90
C ARG A 147 -5.66 -1.87 10.35
N ASP A 148 -5.98 -2.74 9.41
CA ASP A 148 -6.42 -4.12 9.67
C ASP A 148 -5.30 -5.02 10.22
N LEU A 149 -4.12 -4.96 9.62
CA LEU A 149 -2.99 -5.84 9.93
C LEU A 149 -1.69 -5.04 10.04
N THR A 150 -0.78 -5.49 10.91
CA THR A 150 0.57 -4.91 11.05
C THR A 150 1.32 -4.88 9.73
N ILE A 151 1.22 -5.93 8.93
CA ILE A 151 1.84 -6.03 7.59
C ILE A 151 1.30 -5.02 6.58
N ASN A 152 0.16 -4.40 6.84
CA ASN A 152 -0.44 -3.32 6.07
C ASN A 152 -0.40 -1.97 6.82
N ALA A 153 0.15 -1.94 8.04
CA ALA A 153 0.29 -0.76 8.89
C ALA A 153 1.72 -0.20 8.83
N MET A 154 2.30 -0.20 7.65
CA MET A 154 3.61 0.37 7.33
C MET A 154 3.45 1.49 6.32
N ALA A 155 4.30 2.50 6.43
CA ALA A 155 4.37 3.62 5.49
C ALA A 155 5.81 3.80 4.99
N ALA A 156 5.99 4.34 3.79
CA ALA A 156 7.31 4.58 3.22
C ALA A 156 7.45 6.01 2.72
N SER A 157 8.58 6.66 3.02
CA SER A 157 8.96 7.95 2.49
C SER A 157 9.51 7.83 1.06
N ILE A 158 9.66 8.95 0.37
CA ILE A 158 10.28 9.01 -0.97
C ILE A 158 11.73 8.48 -0.97
N SER A 159 12.43 8.53 0.16
CA SER A 159 13.79 7.98 0.31
C SER A 159 13.82 6.48 0.52
N GLY A 160 12.65 5.81 0.57
CA GLY A 160 12.51 4.39 0.82
C GLY A 160 12.59 4.00 2.30
N GLU A 161 12.61 4.98 3.21
CA GLU A 161 12.57 4.69 4.65
C GLU A 161 11.19 4.23 5.07
N ILE A 162 11.13 3.12 5.79
CA ILE A 162 9.89 2.52 6.27
C ILE A 162 9.62 3.00 7.70
N VAL A 163 8.39 3.48 7.93
CA VAL A 163 7.84 3.75 9.25
C VAL A 163 6.97 2.56 9.63
N ASP A 164 7.43 1.79 10.61
CA ASP A 164 6.80 0.55 11.06
C ASP A 164 6.66 0.52 12.61
N PRO A 165 5.69 1.25 13.17
CA PRO A 165 5.53 1.33 14.62
C PRO A 165 4.98 0.05 15.26
N PHE A 166 4.52 -0.93 14.48
CA PHE A 166 3.83 -2.13 14.96
C PHE A 166 4.53 -3.44 14.61
N ASP A 167 5.80 -3.38 14.17
CA ASP A 167 6.61 -4.55 13.81
C ASP A 167 6.00 -5.40 12.68
N GLY A 168 5.47 -4.73 11.67
CA GLY A 168 4.93 -5.37 10.47
C GLY A 168 6.01 -6.08 9.65
N LEU A 169 7.24 -5.56 9.62
CA LEU A 169 8.39 -6.22 8.98
C LEU A 169 8.70 -7.55 9.65
N GLY A 170 8.77 -7.58 10.99
CA GLY A 170 9.00 -8.83 11.72
C GLY A 170 7.83 -9.80 11.57
N ASP A 171 6.60 -9.33 11.50
CA ASP A 171 5.43 -10.19 11.25
C ASP A 171 5.45 -10.79 9.83
N LEU A 172 5.95 -10.07 8.82
CA LEU A 172 6.16 -10.60 7.47
C LEU A 172 7.20 -11.74 7.47
N GLU A 173 8.34 -11.55 8.14
CA GLU A 173 9.38 -12.58 8.25
C GLU A 173 8.86 -13.84 8.96
N ARG A 174 8.12 -13.64 10.05
CA ARG A 174 7.53 -14.74 10.85
C ARG A 174 6.29 -15.36 10.22
N ARG A 175 5.75 -14.76 9.15
CA ARG A 175 4.46 -15.14 8.52
C ARG A 175 3.30 -15.09 9.50
N VAL A 176 3.25 -14.06 10.32
CA VAL A 176 2.22 -13.84 11.34
C VAL A 176 1.25 -12.76 10.87
N LEU A 177 -0.05 -13.01 11.04
CA LEU A 177 -1.10 -12.01 10.86
C LEU A 177 -1.52 -11.48 12.22
N ARG A 178 -1.26 -10.21 12.49
CA ARG A 178 -1.53 -9.54 13.77
C ARG A 178 -2.16 -8.18 13.50
N VAL A 179 -3.04 -7.75 14.38
CA VAL A 179 -3.61 -6.39 14.34
C VAL A 179 -2.64 -5.39 14.97
N PRO A 180 -2.55 -4.13 14.46
CA PRO A 180 -1.60 -3.12 14.93
C PRO A 180 -2.05 -2.44 16.24
N ARG A 181 -2.58 -3.20 17.21
CA ARG A 181 -3.06 -2.69 18.49
C ARG A 181 -2.49 -3.48 19.65
N SER A 182 -2.20 -2.77 20.74
CA SER A 182 -1.49 -3.31 21.89
C SER A 182 -2.35 -4.11 22.88
N SER A 183 -3.69 -4.05 22.79
CA SER A 183 -4.59 -4.78 23.69
C SER A 183 -5.59 -5.65 22.97
N TYR A 184 -5.94 -6.80 23.59
CA TYR A 184 -6.97 -7.72 23.08
C TYR A 184 -8.32 -7.04 22.86
N GLU A 185 -8.76 -6.21 23.80
CA GLU A 185 -10.03 -5.48 23.71
C GLU A 185 -10.09 -4.58 22.48
N ARG A 186 -9.03 -3.79 22.23
CA ARG A 186 -8.94 -2.95 21.04
C ARG A 186 -8.85 -3.77 19.74
N SER A 187 -8.32 -4.99 19.81
CA SER A 187 -8.24 -5.89 18.65
C SER A 187 -9.61 -6.43 18.25
N VAL A 188 -10.49 -6.70 19.22
CA VAL A 188 -11.88 -7.12 18.96
C VAL A 188 -12.65 -5.98 18.30
N ASP A 189 -12.45 -4.74 18.72
CA ASP A 189 -13.12 -3.56 18.16
C ASP A 189 -12.86 -3.41 16.66
N ILE A 190 -11.62 -3.69 16.20
CA ILE A 190 -11.24 -3.59 14.78
C ILE A 190 -12.14 -4.46 13.88
N PHE A 191 -12.46 -5.67 14.32
CA PHE A 191 -13.28 -6.61 13.55
C PHE A 191 -14.78 -6.36 13.76
N SER A 192 -15.16 -5.81 14.91
CA SER A 192 -16.54 -5.42 15.19
C SER A 192 -16.95 -4.16 14.41
N ASP A 193 -16.02 -3.22 14.25
CA ASP A 193 -16.23 -1.98 13.50
C ASP A 193 -16.37 -2.24 11.99
N ASP A 194 -15.56 -3.16 11.44
CA ASP A 194 -15.64 -3.57 10.03
C ASP A 194 -15.46 -5.09 9.89
N PRO A 195 -16.56 -5.86 9.90
CA PRO A 195 -16.49 -7.32 9.74
C PRO A 195 -15.87 -7.79 8.40
N LEU A 196 -15.82 -6.91 7.37
CA LEU A 196 -15.17 -7.25 6.11
C LEU A 196 -13.65 -7.42 6.27
N ARG A 197 -13.07 -6.90 7.35
CA ARG A 197 -11.65 -7.13 7.68
C ARG A 197 -11.35 -8.60 7.92
N ILE A 198 -12.31 -9.37 8.47
CA ILE A 198 -12.19 -10.83 8.64
C ILE A 198 -12.03 -11.51 7.28
N LEU A 199 -12.80 -11.09 6.27
CA LEU A 199 -12.68 -11.65 4.91
C LEU A 199 -11.34 -11.30 4.26
N ARG A 200 -10.74 -10.17 4.63
CA ARG A 200 -9.39 -9.80 4.15
C ARG A 200 -8.31 -10.74 4.67
N LEU A 201 -8.46 -11.28 5.89
CA LEU A 201 -7.54 -12.27 6.44
C LEU A 201 -7.44 -13.51 5.54
N ALA A 202 -8.56 -13.96 4.96
CA ALA A 202 -8.59 -15.11 4.08
C ALA A 202 -7.78 -14.93 2.77
N ARG A 203 -7.42 -13.69 2.41
CA ARG A 203 -6.59 -13.39 1.22
C ARG A 203 -5.10 -13.62 1.43
N PHE A 204 -4.67 -13.78 2.69
CA PHE A 204 -3.27 -13.97 3.08
C PHE A 204 -2.93 -15.44 3.39
N LYS A 205 -3.61 -16.38 2.73
CA LYS A 205 -3.31 -17.82 2.85
C LYS A 205 -2.12 -18.21 1.98
#